data_0ce9745924650a1298f04c72df25633e
#
_entry.id   0ce9745924650a1298f04c72df25633e
#
_cell.length_a   1.000
_cell.length_b   1.000
_cell.length_c   1.000
_cell.angle_alpha   90.00
_cell.angle_beta   90.00
_cell.angle_gamma   90.00
#
_symmetry.space_group_name_H-M   'P 1'
#
loop_
_entity.id
_entity.type
_entity.pdbx_description
1 polymer ?
#
loop_
_entity_poly.entity_id
_entity_poly.type
_entity_poly.pdbx_seq_one_letter_code
_entity_poly.pdbx_strand_id
1 'polypeptide(L)'
;MSVEKQKALTLSLTGDVFTGEKFGNYLWIFPLIVGFTVWEAVTRAGLVPSSRLPTFSSVLVVFFASIQSEAFLLRIGHSFLNLICGLFLAFSVALPLAFVAGSRNRFDLTLTPIVMLFGALPDLSFLPLLVMWFGPGSVAAVIMASLAGFFPIYFTVREGTKNIPRELFDVTAIFKSDRLSTFTKMVLPAISPHMFSGLRLAYDFAWEIIIAIEIATRVAGIGNFIDSNVASGSLQNGFAAILAIAIVAIVVDRTFFGSLESWTRKWA
;
A
#
# COMPACT_ATOMS: atom_id res chain seq x y z
N MET A 1 35.30 22.62 31.14
CA MET A 1 35.06 21.23 30.62
C MET A 1 34.75 21.40 29.15
N SER A 2 35.65 20.97 28.25
CA SER A 2 35.65 21.35 26.84
C SER A 2 34.49 20.64 26.08
N VAL A 3 33.94 21.31 25.08
CA VAL A 3 32.87 20.85 24.18
C VAL A 3 33.18 19.45 23.58
N GLU A 4 34.47 19.13 23.40
CA GLU A 4 34.91 17.80 22.96
C GLU A 4 34.64 16.67 23.98
N LYS A 5 34.75 16.94 25.29
CA LYS A 5 34.43 15.95 26.32
C LYS A 5 32.92 15.66 26.40
N GLN A 6 32.10 16.68 26.12
CA GLN A 6 30.64 16.52 26.06
C GLN A 6 30.19 15.73 24.81
N LYS A 7 30.83 15.95 23.64
CA LYS A 7 30.61 15.15 22.43
C LYS A 7 31.07 13.69 22.57
N ALA A 8 32.20 13.46 23.23
CA ALA A 8 32.67 12.12 23.48
C ALA A 8 31.77 11.33 24.47
N LEU A 9 31.21 12.03 25.48
CA LEU A 9 30.27 11.42 26.45
C LEU A 9 28.91 11.09 25.81
N THR A 10 28.40 11.95 24.92
CA THR A 10 27.16 11.67 24.14
C THR A 10 27.36 10.54 23.14
N LEU A 11 28.52 10.45 22.50
CA LEU A 11 28.83 9.36 21.57
C LEU A 11 29.04 8.02 22.31
N SER A 12 29.55 8.00 23.53
CA SER A 12 29.69 6.75 24.30
C SER A 12 28.35 6.28 24.89
N LEU A 13 27.44 7.18 25.22
CA LEU A 13 26.10 6.84 25.74
C LEU A 13 25.13 6.40 24.64
N THR A 14 25.36 6.80 23.38
CA THR A 14 24.57 6.37 22.24
C THR A 14 25.16 5.15 21.51
N GLY A 15 26.47 4.89 21.65
CA GLY A 15 27.17 3.79 20.97
C GLY A 15 26.91 2.40 21.55
N ASP A 16 26.67 2.29 22.86
CA ASP A 16 26.54 0.98 23.52
C ASP A 16 25.12 0.43 23.61
N VAL A 17 24.11 1.22 23.26
CA VAL A 17 22.71 0.76 23.28
C VAL A 17 22.29 0.10 21.95
N PHE A 18 23.07 0.24 20.87
CA PHE A 18 22.68 -0.24 19.53
C PHE A 18 23.65 -1.23 18.86
N THR A 19 24.65 -1.78 19.59
CA THR A 19 25.57 -2.80 19.02
C THR A 19 25.01 -4.24 19.04
N GLY A 20 23.70 -4.40 19.03
CA GLY A 20 23.01 -5.68 18.85
C GLY A 20 22.58 -5.93 17.41
N GLU A 21 23.44 -5.72 16.41
CA GLU A 21 23.08 -5.86 14.98
C GLU A 21 22.45 -7.20 14.59
N LYS A 22 22.65 -8.25 15.36
CA LYS A 22 22.01 -9.57 15.13
C LYS A 22 20.66 -9.72 15.81
N PHE A 23 20.36 -8.99 16.90
CA PHE A 23 19.07 -9.02 17.58
C PHE A 23 18.08 -8.01 16.98
N GLY A 24 18.55 -6.94 16.38
CA GLY A 24 17.70 -5.87 15.80
C GLY A 24 16.75 -6.37 14.69
N ASN A 25 17.15 -7.38 13.94
CA ASN A 25 16.36 -7.90 12.83
C ASN A 25 15.09 -8.65 13.24
N TYR A 26 14.94 -9.06 14.49
CA TYR A 26 13.77 -9.83 14.98
C TYR A 26 12.95 -9.09 16.03
N LEU A 27 13.37 -7.90 16.47
CA LEU A 27 12.66 -7.13 17.49
C LEU A 27 11.22 -6.78 17.10
N TRP A 28 10.94 -6.67 15.81
CA TRP A 28 9.57 -6.42 15.31
C TRP A 28 8.61 -7.61 15.51
N ILE A 29 9.14 -8.83 15.70
CA ILE A 29 8.34 -10.05 15.96
C ILE A 29 7.82 -10.05 17.40
N PHE A 30 8.58 -9.48 18.33
CA PHE A 30 8.22 -9.47 19.76
C PHE A 30 6.84 -8.86 20.03
N PRO A 31 6.51 -7.63 19.58
CA PRO A 31 5.17 -7.06 19.79
C PRO A 31 4.05 -7.89 19.14
N LEU A 32 4.31 -8.57 18.01
CA LEU A 32 3.34 -9.47 17.39
C LEU A 32 3.08 -10.70 18.27
N ILE A 33 4.13 -11.34 18.80
CA ILE A 33 4.00 -12.49 19.71
C ILE A 33 3.23 -12.07 20.96
N VAL A 34 3.59 -10.93 21.55
CA VAL A 34 2.88 -10.40 22.74
C VAL A 34 1.41 -10.16 22.39
N GLY A 35 1.10 -9.49 21.28
CA GLY A 35 -0.27 -9.21 20.84
C GLY A 35 -1.11 -10.48 20.67
N PHE A 36 -0.60 -11.49 19.98
CA PHE A 36 -1.30 -12.77 19.78
C PHE A 36 -1.43 -13.57 21.07
N THR A 37 -0.43 -13.53 21.96
CA THR A 37 -0.48 -14.18 23.27
C THR A 37 -1.54 -13.53 24.16
N VAL A 38 -1.60 -12.19 24.19
CA VAL A 38 -2.62 -11.45 24.93
C VAL A 38 -4.01 -11.75 24.37
N TRP A 39 -4.17 -11.75 23.03
CA TRP A 39 -5.44 -12.12 22.40
C TRP A 39 -5.90 -13.52 22.86
N GLU A 40 -5.03 -14.52 22.76
CA GLU A 40 -5.33 -15.89 23.16
C GLU A 40 -5.67 -15.97 24.66
N ALA A 41 -4.91 -15.30 25.53
CA ALA A 41 -5.13 -15.29 26.96
C ALA A 41 -6.49 -14.65 27.34
N VAL A 42 -6.82 -13.49 26.77
CA VAL A 42 -8.08 -12.76 27.01
C VAL A 42 -9.29 -13.59 26.61
N THR A 43 -9.21 -14.26 25.44
CA THR A 43 -10.32 -15.09 24.94
C THR A 43 -10.47 -16.38 25.74
N ARG A 44 -9.37 -17.04 26.13
CA ARG A 44 -9.42 -18.24 26.98
C ARG A 44 -9.86 -17.97 28.42
N ALA A 45 -9.50 -16.81 28.96
CA ALA A 45 -9.96 -16.38 30.28
C ALA A 45 -11.46 -16.03 30.35
N GLY A 46 -12.16 -16.06 29.17
CA GLY A 46 -13.58 -15.74 29.09
C GLY A 46 -13.91 -14.27 29.32
N LEU A 47 -12.91 -13.38 29.28
CA LEU A 47 -13.10 -11.93 29.44
C LEU A 47 -13.91 -11.35 28.26
N VAL A 48 -13.79 -11.97 27.08
CA VAL A 48 -14.59 -11.65 25.90
C VAL A 48 -15.29 -12.93 25.45
N PRO A 49 -16.61 -12.90 25.22
CA PRO A 49 -17.35 -14.04 24.70
C PRO A 49 -16.82 -14.50 23.33
N SER A 50 -16.71 -15.82 23.13
CA SER A 50 -16.27 -16.40 21.84
C SER A 50 -17.16 -16.02 20.64
N SER A 51 -18.40 -15.61 20.93
CA SER A 51 -19.34 -15.05 19.93
C SER A 51 -18.98 -13.65 19.46
N ARG A 52 -17.99 -12.98 20.08
CA ARG A 52 -17.49 -11.66 19.67
C ARG A 52 -16.04 -11.69 19.22
N LEU A 53 -15.23 -12.51 19.89
CA LEU A 53 -13.82 -12.65 19.56
C LEU A 53 -13.43 -14.14 19.69
N PRO A 54 -13.16 -14.86 18.59
CA PRO A 54 -12.67 -16.22 18.63
C PRO A 54 -11.25 -16.29 19.19
N THR A 55 -10.83 -17.46 19.69
CA THR A 55 -9.42 -17.66 20.09
C THR A 55 -8.52 -17.61 18.87
N PHE A 56 -7.31 -17.05 19.02
CA PHE A 56 -6.35 -16.99 17.91
C PHE A 56 -5.99 -18.37 17.39
N SER A 57 -5.86 -19.36 18.26
CA SER A 57 -5.64 -20.77 17.88
C SER A 57 -6.75 -21.33 16.98
N SER A 58 -8.03 -21.02 17.25
CA SER A 58 -9.15 -21.45 16.40
C SER A 58 -9.12 -20.77 15.04
N VAL A 59 -8.73 -19.50 14.98
CA VAL A 59 -8.55 -18.75 13.71
C VAL A 59 -7.47 -19.38 12.85
N LEU A 60 -6.34 -19.78 13.47
CA LEU A 60 -5.26 -20.46 12.72
C LEU A 60 -5.71 -21.81 12.13
N VAL A 61 -6.44 -22.63 12.90
CA VAL A 61 -6.96 -23.90 12.37
C VAL A 61 -7.87 -23.67 11.16
N VAL A 62 -8.78 -22.70 11.26
CA VAL A 62 -9.68 -22.36 10.15
C VAL A 62 -8.91 -21.77 8.98
N PHE A 63 -7.90 -20.94 9.23
CA PHE A 63 -7.04 -20.38 8.18
C PHE A 63 -6.36 -21.48 7.36
N PHE A 64 -5.71 -22.46 8.02
CA PHE A 64 -5.05 -23.57 7.32
C PHE A 64 -6.04 -24.48 6.58
N ALA A 65 -7.26 -24.63 7.05
CA ALA A 65 -8.31 -25.31 6.33
C ALA A 65 -8.79 -24.51 5.10
N SER A 66 -8.95 -23.18 5.27
CA SER A 66 -9.44 -22.29 4.22
C SER A 66 -8.48 -22.17 3.04
N ILE A 67 -7.17 -22.11 3.26
CA ILE A 67 -6.18 -22.04 2.18
C ILE A 67 -6.11 -23.31 1.33
N GLN A 68 -6.69 -24.41 1.78
CA GLN A 68 -6.83 -25.65 0.99
C GLN A 68 -8.13 -25.65 0.15
N SER A 69 -9.02 -24.69 0.38
CA SER A 69 -10.27 -24.56 -0.36
C SER A 69 -10.08 -23.76 -1.63
N GLU A 70 -10.36 -24.36 -2.78
CA GLU A 70 -10.34 -23.68 -4.07
C GLU A 70 -11.26 -22.44 -4.08
N ALA A 71 -12.46 -22.59 -3.51
CA ALA A 71 -13.43 -21.49 -3.43
C ALA A 71 -12.89 -20.28 -2.64
N PHE A 72 -12.11 -20.50 -1.59
CA PHE A 72 -11.48 -19.44 -0.82
C PHE A 72 -10.35 -18.75 -1.61
N LEU A 73 -9.50 -19.53 -2.26
CA LEU A 73 -8.42 -19.00 -3.09
C LEU A 73 -8.94 -18.22 -4.29
N LEU A 74 -10.02 -18.67 -4.92
CA LEU A 74 -10.67 -17.93 -6.00
C LEU A 74 -11.20 -16.56 -5.53
N ARG A 75 -11.74 -16.45 -4.32
CA ARG A 75 -12.18 -15.15 -3.76
C ARG A 75 -11.02 -14.19 -3.57
N ILE A 76 -9.89 -14.65 -3.02
CA ILE A 76 -8.66 -13.85 -2.92
C ILE A 76 -8.20 -13.43 -4.32
N GLY A 77 -8.20 -14.37 -5.28
CA GLY A 77 -7.81 -14.12 -6.67
C GLY A 77 -8.67 -13.06 -7.34
N HIS A 78 -9.99 -13.07 -7.13
CA HIS A 78 -10.91 -12.04 -7.65
C HIS A 78 -10.62 -10.67 -7.08
N SER A 79 -10.47 -10.54 -5.75
CA SER A 79 -10.12 -9.26 -5.12
C SER A 79 -8.76 -8.75 -5.62
N PHE A 80 -7.77 -9.64 -5.72
CA PHE A 80 -6.45 -9.29 -6.21
C PHE A 80 -6.45 -8.87 -7.68
N LEU A 81 -7.23 -9.52 -8.53
CA LEU A 81 -7.38 -9.13 -9.93
C LEU A 81 -8.00 -7.74 -10.08
N ASN A 82 -9.08 -7.45 -9.33
CA ASN A 82 -9.72 -6.14 -9.31
C ASN A 82 -8.73 -5.05 -8.84
N LEU A 83 -7.93 -5.35 -7.82
CA LEU A 83 -6.90 -4.47 -7.29
C LEU A 83 -5.83 -4.15 -8.36
N ILE A 84 -5.28 -5.18 -9.01
CA ILE A 84 -4.24 -4.99 -10.04
C ILE A 84 -4.79 -4.21 -11.25
N CYS A 85 -6.02 -4.51 -11.69
CA CYS A 85 -6.66 -3.74 -12.77
C CYS A 85 -6.88 -2.29 -12.37
N GLY A 86 -7.31 -2.03 -11.12
CA GLY A 86 -7.47 -0.67 -10.58
C GLY A 86 -6.15 0.09 -10.50
N LEU A 87 -5.10 -0.54 -9.99
CA LEU A 87 -3.76 0.06 -9.92
C LEU A 87 -3.18 0.34 -11.31
N PHE A 88 -3.36 -0.58 -12.25
CA PHE A 88 -2.92 -0.37 -13.64
C PHE A 88 -3.62 0.84 -14.26
N LEU A 89 -4.93 0.98 -14.07
CA LEU A 89 -5.69 2.13 -14.54
C LEU A 89 -5.24 3.42 -13.84
N ALA A 90 -5.09 3.40 -12.52
CA ALA A 90 -4.57 4.53 -11.74
C ALA A 90 -3.20 4.98 -12.24
N PHE A 91 -2.27 4.06 -12.40
CA PHE A 91 -0.91 4.33 -12.86
C PHE A 91 -0.90 4.89 -14.28
N SER A 92 -1.69 4.32 -15.19
CA SER A 92 -1.78 4.74 -16.58
C SER A 92 -2.28 6.18 -16.74
N VAL A 93 -3.13 6.65 -15.82
CA VAL A 93 -3.67 8.02 -15.85
C VAL A 93 -2.84 8.97 -15.00
N ALA A 94 -2.51 8.59 -13.77
CA ALA A 94 -1.80 9.45 -12.83
C ALA A 94 -0.38 9.77 -13.26
N LEU A 95 0.37 8.78 -13.79
CA LEU A 95 1.77 8.97 -14.16
C LEU A 95 1.97 10.07 -15.21
N PRO A 96 1.31 10.07 -16.37
CA PRO A 96 1.49 11.12 -17.37
C PRO A 96 1.01 12.49 -16.87
N LEU A 97 -0.10 12.56 -16.13
CA LEU A 97 -0.61 13.81 -15.58
C LEU A 97 0.35 14.39 -14.54
N ALA A 98 0.87 13.56 -13.63
CA ALA A 98 1.84 13.95 -12.61
C ALA A 98 3.16 14.43 -13.23
N PHE A 99 3.65 13.72 -14.25
CA PHE A 99 4.86 14.10 -14.96
C PHE A 99 4.71 15.46 -15.66
N VAL A 100 3.59 15.70 -16.36
CA VAL A 100 3.33 16.99 -16.99
C VAL A 100 3.17 18.10 -15.95
N ALA A 101 2.49 17.85 -14.84
CA ALA A 101 2.35 18.81 -13.75
C ALA A 101 3.71 19.13 -13.09
N GLY A 102 4.54 18.11 -12.83
CA GLY A 102 5.89 18.30 -12.28
C GLY A 102 6.84 19.06 -13.22
N SER A 103 6.69 18.86 -14.54
CA SER A 103 7.57 19.46 -15.57
C SER A 103 7.14 20.87 -15.99
N ARG A 104 5.85 21.25 -15.85
CA ARG A 104 5.28 22.50 -16.37
C ARG A 104 4.51 23.27 -15.30
N ASN A 105 5.09 24.35 -14.82
CA ASN A 105 4.52 25.15 -13.74
C ASN A 105 3.08 25.66 -14.02
N ARG A 106 2.77 26.04 -15.26
CA ARG A 106 1.42 26.48 -15.63
C ARG A 106 0.39 25.35 -15.48
N PHE A 107 0.74 24.16 -15.91
CA PHE A 107 -0.11 22.99 -15.79
C PHE A 107 -0.29 22.57 -14.34
N ASP A 108 0.78 22.64 -13.57
CA ASP A 108 0.75 22.37 -12.14
C ASP A 108 -0.19 23.31 -11.37
N LEU A 109 -0.07 24.62 -11.60
CA LEU A 109 -0.91 25.64 -10.97
C LEU A 109 -2.41 25.49 -11.33
N THR A 110 -2.72 24.85 -12.46
CA THR A 110 -4.12 24.64 -12.88
C THR A 110 -4.65 23.30 -12.39
N LEU A 111 -3.91 22.20 -12.59
CA LEU A 111 -4.40 20.85 -12.31
C LEU A 111 -4.29 20.46 -10.84
N THR A 112 -3.18 20.79 -10.18
CA THR A 112 -2.91 20.32 -8.81
C THR A 112 -3.97 20.79 -7.80
N PRO A 113 -4.49 22.04 -7.82
CA PRO A 113 -5.55 22.43 -6.92
C PRO A 113 -6.85 21.62 -7.12
N ILE A 114 -7.15 21.23 -8.37
CA ILE A 114 -8.31 20.39 -8.69
C ILE A 114 -8.10 18.98 -8.13
N VAL A 115 -6.91 18.40 -8.35
CA VAL A 115 -6.56 17.09 -7.80
C VAL A 115 -6.58 17.11 -6.27
N MET A 116 -6.10 18.18 -5.63
CA MET A 116 -6.15 18.34 -4.18
C MET A 116 -7.60 18.40 -3.67
N LEU A 117 -8.48 19.11 -4.38
CA LEU A 117 -9.89 19.20 -4.01
C LEU A 117 -10.57 17.83 -3.99
N PHE A 118 -10.37 17.04 -5.06
CA PHE A 118 -10.92 15.69 -5.13
C PHE A 118 -10.24 14.71 -4.17
N GLY A 119 -8.93 14.81 -4.00
CA GLY A 119 -8.17 13.98 -3.07
C GLY A 119 -8.43 14.27 -1.58
N ALA A 120 -9.08 15.41 -1.26
CA ALA A 120 -9.52 15.71 0.10
C ALA A 120 -10.87 15.04 0.45
N LEU A 121 -11.58 14.50 -0.55
CA LEU A 121 -12.83 13.79 -0.32
C LEU A 121 -12.55 12.35 0.09
N PRO A 122 -13.29 11.78 1.05
CA PRO A 122 -13.18 10.36 1.37
C PRO A 122 -13.54 9.52 0.15
N ASP A 123 -12.65 8.60 -0.25
CA ASP A 123 -12.83 7.78 -1.46
C ASP A 123 -14.17 7.05 -1.47
N LEU A 124 -14.57 6.47 -0.32
CA LEU A 124 -15.85 5.76 -0.18
C LEU A 124 -17.09 6.63 -0.45
N SER A 125 -16.97 7.97 -0.42
CA SER A 125 -18.08 8.86 -0.76
C SER A 125 -18.53 8.74 -2.22
N PHE A 126 -17.65 8.27 -3.10
CA PHE A 126 -17.97 8.04 -4.51
C PHE A 126 -18.68 6.71 -4.77
N LEU A 127 -18.70 5.80 -3.78
CA LEU A 127 -19.26 4.46 -3.93
C LEU A 127 -20.73 4.46 -4.42
N PRO A 128 -21.67 5.22 -3.82
CA PRO A 128 -23.05 5.20 -4.26
C PRO A 128 -23.22 5.65 -5.73
N LEU A 129 -22.42 6.64 -6.17
CA LEU A 129 -22.44 7.13 -7.55
C LEU A 129 -21.93 6.10 -8.53
N LEU A 130 -20.80 5.44 -8.19
CA LEU A 130 -20.22 4.42 -9.06
C LEU A 130 -21.11 3.18 -9.17
N VAL A 131 -21.72 2.76 -8.06
CA VAL A 131 -22.70 1.66 -8.08
C VAL A 131 -23.95 2.02 -8.88
N MET A 132 -24.40 3.28 -8.81
CA MET A 132 -25.52 3.76 -9.61
C MET A 132 -25.21 3.77 -11.12
N TRP A 133 -23.98 4.16 -11.51
CA TRP A 133 -23.58 4.28 -12.91
C TRP A 133 -23.17 2.94 -13.55
N PHE A 134 -22.45 2.11 -12.81
CA PHE A 134 -21.83 0.88 -13.34
C PHE A 134 -22.45 -0.40 -12.77
N GLY A 135 -23.36 -0.27 -11.81
CA GLY A 135 -23.90 -1.40 -11.06
C GLY A 135 -22.93 -1.94 -10.00
N PRO A 136 -23.41 -2.80 -9.10
CA PRO A 136 -22.56 -3.53 -8.17
C PRO A 136 -21.76 -4.58 -8.94
N GLY A 137 -20.42 -4.50 -8.95
CA GLY A 137 -19.60 -5.43 -9.70
C GLY A 137 -18.12 -5.05 -9.74
N SER A 138 -17.34 -5.89 -10.43
CA SER A 138 -15.90 -5.68 -10.61
C SER A 138 -15.56 -4.36 -11.29
N VAL A 139 -16.43 -3.85 -12.17
CA VAL A 139 -16.19 -2.56 -12.84
C VAL A 139 -16.16 -1.42 -11.82
N ALA A 140 -17.17 -1.34 -10.94
CA ALA A 140 -17.20 -0.34 -9.88
C ALA A 140 -16.00 -0.51 -8.92
N ALA A 141 -15.62 -1.75 -8.59
CA ALA A 141 -14.48 -2.05 -7.74
C ALA A 141 -13.15 -1.58 -8.37
N VAL A 142 -12.92 -1.87 -9.65
CA VAL A 142 -11.73 -1.43 -10.40
C VAL A 142 -11.64 0.09 -10.48
N ILE A 143 -12.76 0.78 -10.76
CA ILE A 143 -12.77 2.25 -10.83
C ILE A 143 -12.52 2.86 -9.46
N MET A 144 -13.11 2.32 -8.38
CA MET A 144 -12.85 2.77 -7.01
C MET A 144 -11.38 2.60 -6.63
N ALA A 145 -10.81 1.41 -6.87
CA ALA A 145 -9.40 1.15 -6.61
C ALA A 145 -8.49 2.08 -7.43
N SER A 146 -8.89 2.39 -8.68
CA SER A 146 -8.13 3.32 -9.51
C SER A 146 -8.19 4.75 -8.98
N LEU A 147 -9.34 5.18 -8.44
CA LEU A 147 -9.49 6.49 -7.83
C LEU A 147 -8.60 6.61 -6.58
N ALA A 148 -8.66 5.63 -5.68
CA ALA A 148 -7.84 5.60 -4.47
C ALA A 148 -6.34 5.57 -4.78
N GLY A 149 -5.92 4.80 -5.81
CA GLY A 149 -4.52 4.71 -6.23
C GLY A 149 -4.02 5.92 -7.01
N PHE A 150 -4.91 6.69 -7.64
CA PHE A 150 -4.55 7.85 -8.46
C PHE A 150 -3.81 8.93 -7.66
N PHE A 151 -4.33 9.31 -6.50
CA PHE A 151 -3.80 10.43 -5.72
C PHE A 151 -2.37 10.21 -5.22
N PRO A 152 -2.03 9.10 -4.55
CA PRO A 152 -0.67 8.87 -4.09
C PRO A 152 0.34 8.81 -5.24
N ILE A 153 -0.02 8.18 -6.38
CA ILE A 153 0.85 8.15 -7.56
C ILE A 153 1.04 9.57 -8.11
N TYR A 154 -0.05 10.34 -8.25
CA TYR A 154 0.03 11.70 -8.77
C TYR A 154 0.95 12.59 -7.94
N PHE A 155 0.75 12.63 -6.62
CA PHE A 155 1.52 13.53 -5.76
C PHE A 155 2.99 13.13 -5.66
N THR A 156 3.29 11.84 -5.54
CA THR A 156 4.69 11.39 -5.42
C THR A 156 5.47 11.57 -6.72
N VAL A 157 4.89 11.23 -7.86
CA VAL A 157 5.55 11.40 -9.17
C VAL A 157 5.71 12.87 -9.53
N ARG A 158 4.68 13.68 -9.27
CA ARG A 158 4.76 15.13 -9.47
C ARG A 158 5.90 15.75 -8.65
N GLU A 159 6.00 15.41 -7.38
CA GLU A 159 7.06 15.89 -6.50
C GLU A 159 8.43 15.40 -6.94
N GLY A 160 8.57 14.12 -7.27
CA GLY A 160 9.80 13.58 -7.83
C GLY A 160 10.24 14.26 -9.11
N THR A 161 9.29 14.59 -9.99
CA THR A 161 9.58 15.30 -11.24
C THR A 161 10.06 16.74 -11.00
N LYS A 162 9.48 17.44 -10.02
CA LYS A 162 9.89 18.80 -9.64
C LYS A 162 11.28 18.84 -9.03
N ASN A 163 11.65 17.81 -8.31
CA ASN A 163 12.90 17.73 -7.56
C ASN A 163 14.08 17.24 -8.42
N ILE A 164 13.91 17.00 -9.73
CA ILE A 164 15.03 16.66 -10.61
C ILE A 164 16.01 17.86 -10.65
N PRO A 165 17.30 17.66 -10.29
CA PRO A 165 18.31 18.71 -10.33
C PRO A 165 18.48 19.28 -11.74
N ARG A 166 18.60 20.62 -11.83
CA ARG A 166 18.78 21.31 -13.13
C ARG A 166 20.08 20.90 -13.83
N GLU A 167 21.10 20.62 -13.06
CA GLU A 167 22.42 20.18 -13.52
C GLU A 167 22.32 18.94 -14.41
N LEU A 168 21.39 18.05 -14.18
CA LEU A 168 21.15 16.87 -15.02
C LEU A 168 20.64 17.25 -16.43
N PHE A 169 19.82 18.29 -16.52
CA PHE A 169 19.37 18.81 -17.82
C PHE A 169 20.50 19.53 -18.56
N ASP A 170 21.38 20.25 -17.83
CA ASP A 170 22.54 20.90 -18.42
C ASP A 170 23.51 19.86 -19.02
N VAL A 171 23.74 18.73 -18.30
CA VAL A 171 24.53 17.62 -18.83
C VAL A 171 23.94 17.07 -20.13
N THR A 172 22.62 16.83 -20.16
CA THR A 172 21.98 16.32 -21.41
C THR A 172 22.06 17.30 -22.57
N ALA A 173 22.06 18.62 -22.28
CA ALA A 173 22.23 19.66 -23.29
C ALA A 173 23.66 19.68 -23.85
N ILE A 174 24.69 19.52 -22.99
CA ILE A 174 26.10 19.42 -23.42
C ILE A 174 26.30 18.23 -24.37
N PHE A 175 25.71 17.08 -24.05
CA PHE A 175 25.79 15.88 -24.90
C PHE A 175 24.85 15.91 -26.11
N LYS A 176 24.11 17.01 -26.32
CA LYS A 176 23.10 17.16 -27.39
C LYS A 176 22.15 15.97 -27.48
N SER A 177 21.76 15.44 -26.34
CA SER A 177 20.85 14.29 -26.23
C SER A 177 19.49 14.66 -26.82
N ASP A 178 18.89 13.75 -27.58
CA ASP A 178 17.52 13.90 -28.09
C ASP A 178 16.49 13.75 -26.92
N ARG A 179 15.27 14.21 -27.16
CA ARG A 179 14.21 14.23 -26.12
C ARG A 179 13.88 12.85 -25.59
N LEU A 180 13.85 11.83 -26.43
CA LEU A 180 13.54 10.46 -26.04
C LEU A 180 14.67 9.87 -25.17
N SER A 181 15.93 10.10 -25.58
CA SER A 181 17.10 9.67 -24.81
C SER A 181 17.18 10.37 -23.46
N THR A 182 16.93 11.68 -23.40
CA THR A 182 16.84 12.44 -22.15
C THR A 182 15.75 11.87 -21.24
N PHE A 183 14.57 11.61 -21.77
CA PHE A 183 13.47 11.05 -20.99
C PHE A 183 13.81 9.65 -20.44
N THR A 184 14.25 8.73 -21.30
CA THR A 184 14.44 7.33 -20.93
C THR A 184 15.69 7.08 -20.09
N LYS A 185 16.79 7.85 -20.33
CA LYS A 185 18.08 7.63 -19.68
C LYS A 185 18.34 8.55 -18.48
N MET A 186 17.60 9.63 -18.34
CA MET A 186 17.79 10.58 -17.24
C MET A 186 16.50 10.80 -16.44
N VAL A 187 15.43 11.25 -17.07
CA VAL A 187 14.20 11.62 -16.35
C VAL A 187 13.54 10.40 -15.73
N LEU A 188 13.30 9.34 -16.47
CA LEU A 188 12.61 8.15 -16.00
C LEU A 188 13.38 7.44 -14.87
N PRO A 189 14.71 7.23 -14.95
CA PRO A 189 15.48 6.76 -13.80
C PRO A 189 15.43 7.69 -12.59
N ALA A 190 15.52 9.01 -12.80
CA ALA A 190 15.49 9.98 -11.70
C ALA A 190 14.16 9.99 -10.92
N ILE A 191 13.01 9.81 -11.60
CA ILE A 191 11.69 9.77 -10.97
C ILE A 191 11.28 8.37 -10.50
N SER A 192 12.00 7.32 -10.90
CA SER A 192 11.60 5.93 -10.60
C SER A 192 11.43 5.62 -9.11
N PRO A 193 12.25 6.13 -8.16
CA PRO A 193 12.01 5.92 -6.73
C PRO A 193 10.65 6.49 -6.29
N HIS A 194 10.28 7.66 -6.80
CA HIS A 194 9.01 8.32 -6.51
C HIS A 194 7.81 7.58 -7.14
N MET A 195 8.00 7.03 -8.35
CA MET A 195 6.99 6.20 -9.00
C MET A 195 6.68 4.94 -8.18
N PHE A 196 7.70 4.25 -7.70
CA PHE A 196 7.51 3.03 -6.90
C PHE A 196 6.98 3.31 -5.50
N SER A 197 7.43 4.40 -4.86
CA SER A 197 6.86 4.85 -3.59
C SER A 197 5.38 5.19 -3.73
N GLY A 198 5.01 5.91 -4.81
CA GLY A 198 3.61 6.23 -5.12
C GLY A 198 2.77 4.99 -5.40
N LEU A 199 3.32 4.03 -6.16
CA LEU A 199 2.64 2.78 -6.48
C LEU A 199 2.44 1.91 -5.22
N ARG A 200 3.40 1.89 -4.29
CA ARG A 200 3.29 1.19 -3.01
C ARG A 200 2.17 1.77 -2.16
N LEU A 201 2.14 3.10 -2.00
CA LEU A 201 1.04 3.76 -1.29
C LEU A 201 -0.32 3.53 -1.97
N ALA A 202 -0.35 3.58 -3.31
CA ALA A 202 -1.54 3.29 -4.08
C ALA A 202 -2.04 1.85 -3.87
N TYR A 203 -1.13 0.89 -3.75
CA TYR A 203 -1.46 -0.50 -3.44
C TYR A 203 -2.16 -0.63 -2.08
N ASP A 204 -1.64 0.04 -1.05
CA ASP A 204 -2.22 -0.01 0.30
C ASP A 204 -3.65 0.58 0.30
N PHE A 205 -3.85 1.76 -0.29
CA PHE A 205 -5.18 2.38 -0.39
C PHE A 205 -6.15 1.59 -1.28
N ALA A 206 -5.68 1.07 -2.41
CA ALA A 206 -6.52 0.29 -3.32
C ALA A 206 -6.97 -1.03 -2.66
N TRP A 207 -6.13 -1.64 -1.83
CA TRP A 207 -6.47 -2.87 -1.10
C TRP A 207 -7.59 -2.62 -0.07
N GLU A 208 -7.50 -1.53 0.69
CA GLU A 208 -8.53 -1.11 1.63
C GLU A 208 -9.87 -0.88 0.91
N ILE A 209 -9.86 -0.15 -0.19
CA ILE A 209 -11.06 0.20 -0.97
C ILE A 209 -11.70 -1.04 -1.61
N ILE A 210 -10.92 -1.98 -2.14
CA ILE A 210 -11.47 -3.22 -2.73
C ILE A 210 -12.25 -4.00 -1.68
N ILE A 211 -11.70 -4.18 -0.48
CA ILE A 211 -12.39 -4.89 0.60
C ILE A 211 -13.68 -4.16 0.97
N ALA A 212 -13.62 -2.83 1.13
CA ALA A 212 -14.77 -2.04 1.51
C ALA A 212 -15.90 -2.11 0.48
N ILE A 213 -15.60 -2.02 -0.81
CA ILE A 213 -16.62 -2.12 -1.87
C ILE A 213 -17.19 -3.53 -1.99
N GLU A 214 -16.39 -4.59 -1.81
CA GLU A 214 -16.86 -5.96 -1.83
C GLU A 214 -17.83 -6.24 -0.67
N ILE A 215 -17.59 -5.68 0.51
CA ILE A 215 -18.51 -5.72 1.66
C ILE A 215 -19.79 -4.96 1.32
N ALA A 216 -19.67 -3.71 0.88
CA ALA A 216 -20.83 -2.84 0.67
C ALA A 216 -21.74 -3.30 -0.47
N THR A 217 -21.17 -3.89 -1.53
CA THR A 217 -21.92 -4.30 -2.73
C THR A 217 -22.21 -5.79 -2.80
N ARG A 218 -21.66 -6.57 -1.87
CA ARG A 218 -21.75 -8.04 -1.83
C ARG A 218 -21.27 -8.72 -3.11
N VAL A 219 -20.35 -8.08 -3.82
CA VAL A 219 -19.69 -8.65 -5.00
C VAL A 219 -18.73 -9.75 -4.57
N ALA A 220 -18.57 -10.76 -5.43
CA ALA A 220 -17.67 -11.88 -5.15
C ALA A 220 -16.24 -11.40 -4.91
N GLY A 221 -15.68 -11.75 -3.76
CA GLY A 221 -14.35 -11.40 -3.32
C GLY A 221 -14.14 -11.77 -1.85
N ILE A 222 -12.95 -11.46 -1.35
CA ILE A 222 -12.60 -11.80 0.04
C ILE A 222 -13.34 -10.90 1.04
N GLY A 223 -13.64 -9.64 0.68
CA GLY A 223 -14.42 -8.72 1.51
C GLY A 223 -15.85 -9.23 1.72
N ASN A 224 -16.52 -9.67 0.66
CA ASN A 224 -17.83 -10.30 0.78
C ASN A 224 -17.79 -11.63 1.57
N PHE A 225 -16.71 -12.39 1.46
CA PHE A 225 -16.52 -13.59 2.29
C PHE A 225 -16.43 -13.24 3.76
N ILE A 226 -15.72 -12.16 4.14
CA ILE A 226 -15.66 -11.67 5.51
C ILE A 226 -17.07 -11.30 5.99
N ASP A 227 -17.77 -10.42 5.26
CA ASP A 227 -19.10 -9.93 5.64
C ASP A 227 -20.10 -11.08 5.84
N SER A 228 -20.19 -12.01 4.87
CA SER A 228 -21.12 -13.14 4.91
C SER A 228 -20.86 -14.09 6.09
N ASN A 229 -19.59 -14.33 6.43
CA ASN A 229 -19.24 -15.20 7.55
C ASN A 229 -19.46 -14.48 8.90
N VAL A 230 -19.16 -13.20 9.01
CA VAL A 230 -19.47 -12.41 10.20
C VAL A 230 -20.97 -12.33 10.44
N ALA A 231 -21.76 -12.07 9.40
CA ALA A 231 -23.22 -12.01 9.47
C ALA A 231 -23.85 -13.36 9.85
N SER A 232 -23.25 -14.48 9.44
CA SER A 232 -23.71 -15.85 9.82
C SER A 232 -23.20 -16.29 11.20
N GLY A 233 -22.42 -15.48 11.91
CA GLY A 233 -21.83 -15.83 13.20
C GLY A 233 -20.58 -16.69 13.14
N SER A 234 -20.07 -16.97 11.92
CA SER A 234 -18.85 -17.76 11.69
C SER A 234 -17.60 -16.87 11.78
N LEU A 235 -17.37 -16.24 12.94
CA LEU A 235 -16.31 -15.25 13.13
C LEU A 235 -14.91 -15.79 12.82
N GLN A 236 -14.64 -17.07 13.12
CA GLN A 236 -13.34 -17.70 12.83
C GLN A 236 -12.99 -17.60 11.34
N ASN A 237 -13.98 -17.81 10.43
CA ASN A 237 -13.80 -17.68 9.01
C ASN A 237 -13.51 -16.23 8.60
N GLY A 238 -14.22 -15.25 9.19
CA GLY A 238 -13.98 -13.83 8.94
C GLY A 238 -12.57 -13.42 9.35
N PHE A 239 -12.12 -13.79 10.57
CA PHE A 239 -10.77 -13.52 11.05
C PHE A 239 -9.68 -14.25 10.25
N ALA A 240 -9.95 -15.50 9.82
CA ALA A 240 -9.06 -16.26 8.95
C ALA A 240 -8.87 -15.58 7.60
N ALA A 241 -9.93 -14.99 7.04
CA ALA A 241 -9.85 -14.20 5.80
C ALA A 241 -9.04 -12.91 5.99
N ILE A 242 -9.22 -12.20 7.10
CA ILE A 242 -8.40 -11.01 7.43
C ILE A 242 -6.92 -11.40 7.53
N LEU A 243 -6.62 -12.53 8.18
CA LEU A 243 -5.24 -13.03 8.28
C LEU A 243 -4.67 -13.36 6.90
N ALA A 244 -5.48 -13.98 6.01
CA ALA A 244 -5.06 -14.26 4.64
C ALA A 244 -4.72 -12.99 3.86
N ILE A 245 -5.55 -11.96 3.97
CA ILE A 245 -5.30 -10.64 3.35
C ILE A 245 -3.98 -10.06 3.86
N ALA A 246 -3.78 -10.06 5.18
CA ALA A 246 -2.56 -9.51 5.77
C ALA A 246 -1.30 -10.24 5.27
N ILE A 247 -1.37 -11.57 5.14
CA ILE A 247 -0.26 -12.37 4.60
C ILE A 247 -0.02 -12.05 3.11
N VAL A 248 -1.08 -11.98 2.29
CA VAL A 248 -0.95 -11.62 0.86
C VAL A 248 -0.34 -10.23 0.72
N ALA A 249 -0.82 -9.24 1.51
CA ALA A 249 -0.30 -7.88 1.49
C ALA A 249 1.19 -7.85 1.84
N ILE A 250 1.62 -8.51 2.91
CA ILE A 250 3.02 -8.60 3.32
C ILE A 250 3.87 -9.30 2.26
N VAL A 251 3.38 -10.40 1.68
CA VAL A 251 4.12 -11.14 0.64
C VAL A 251 4.35 -10.24 -0.57
N VAL A 252 3.31 -9.55 -1.07
CA VAL A 252 3.45 -8.62 -2.20
C VAL A 252 4.38 -7.46 -1.84
N ASP A 253 4.24 -6.87 -0.65
CA ASP A 253 5.10 -5.77 -0.21
C ASP A 253 6.58 -6.20 -0.19
N ARG A 254 6.89 -7.34 0.39
CA ARG A 254 8.28 -7.82 0.53
C ARG A 254 8.87 -8.32 -0.79
N THR A 255 8.08 -9.01 -1.62
CA THR A 255 8.61 -9.63 -2.85
C THR A 255 8.61 -8.64 -4.00
N PHE A 256 7.50 -7.96 -4.26
CA PHE A 256 7.38 -7.04 -5.38
C PHE A 256 8.01 -5.68 -5.08
N PHE A 257 7.52 -4.98 -4.05
CA PHE A 257 8.02 -3.62 -3.73
C PHE A 257 9.44 -3.64 -3.18
N GLY A 258 9.83 -4.63 -2.37
CA GLY A 258 11.21 -4.79 -1.91
C GLY A 258 12.20 -5.00 -3.06
N SER A 259 11.81 -5.74 -4.10
CA SER A 259 12.64 -5.93 -5.30
C SER A 259 12.78 -4.64 -6.11
N LEU A 260 11.69 -3.87 -6.27
CA LEU A 260 11.69 -2.59 -6.97
C LEU A 260 12.55 -1.55 -6.24
N GLU A 261 12.45 -1.47 -4.91
CA GLU A 261 13.26 -0.57 -4.10
C GLU A 261 14.76 -0.89 -4.22
N SER A 262 15.13 -2.16 -4.20
CA SER A 262 16.52 -2.58 -4.38
C SER A 262 17.09 -2.20 -5.76
N TRP A 263 16.25 -2.19 -6.78
CA TRP A 263 16.62 -1.78 -8.13
C TRP A 263 16.82 -0.26 -8.24
N THR A 264 15.98 0.54 -7.59
CA THR A 264 16.07 2.01 -7.62
C THR A 264 17.23 2.57 -6.82
N ARG A 265 17.66 1.88 -5.73
CA ARG A 265 18.85 2.29 -4.96
C ARG A 265 20.14 2.37 -5.78
N LYS A 266 20.18 1.76 -6.96
CA LYS A 266 21.32 1.88 -7.89
C LYS A 266 21.37 3.23 -8.60
N TRP A 267 20.27 3.99 -8.56
CA TRP A 267 20.11 5.26 -9.28
C TRP A 267 19.92 6.48 -8.35
N ALA A 268 19.78 6.24 -7.06
CA ALA A 268 19.76 7.25 -6.00
C ALA A 268 21.16 7.42 -5.42
#